data_4444bec9fd0e9684e7ef797095d3c405
#
_entry.id   4444bec9fd0e9684e7ef797095d3c405
#
_cell.length_a   1.000
_cell.length_b   1.000
_cell.length_c   1.000
_cell.angle_alpha   90.00
_cell.angle_beta   90.00
_cell.angle_gamma   90.00
#
_symmetry.space_group_name_H-M   'P 1'
#
loop_
_entity.id
_entity.type
_entity.pdbx_description
1 polymer ?
#
loop_
_entity_poly.entity_id
_entity_poly.type
_entity_poly.pdbx_seq_one_letter_code
_entity_poly.pdbx_strand_id
1 'polypeptide(L)'
;MPSRSAIPELVPTLSAGHHRSARKGACFMEFASFLAGERWSDHPSCTDPTLGTLARAVNDTVSDSRRGELVIDIPRVIGLRGDELRLGLVVALRTAVVALPVASMERQRALAVGIIATMDALAELGINRPRAQVDAEAALAEVPDAATWARAHLADWRARPSDLARHGCGAIVRTAALGIAQACIADPDTLLVAMLHAAIEDAEAFLGRVDVVSPEFSREPVAALR
;
A
#
# COMPACT_ATOMS: atom_id res chain seq x y z
N MET A 1 -13.41 -37.05 2.11
CA MET A 1 -12.33 -36.80 3.08
C MET A 1 -11.59 -35.56 2.61
N PRO A 2 -11.68 -34.41 3.28
CA PRO A 2 -10.87 -33.28 2.91
C PRO A 2 -9.42 -33.60 3.29
N SER A 3 -8.53 -33.47 2.30
CA SER A 3 -7.08 -33.59 2.46
C SER A 3 -6.58 -32.59 3.48
N ARG A 4 -5.91 -33.06 4.53
CA ARG A 4 -5.16 -32.23 5.45
C ARG A 4 -4.16 -31.43 4.61
N SER A 5 -4.30 -30.10 4.57
CA SER A 5 -3.26 -29.20 4.07
C SER A 5 -1.96 -29.51 4.82
N ALA A 6 -1.04 -30.16 4.14
CA ALA A 6 0.32 -30.29 4.65
C ALA A 6 0.89 -28.88 4.75
N ILE A 7 1.30 -28.48 5.94
CA ILE A 7 2.11 -27.26 6.12
C ILE A 7 3.34 -27.45 5.22
N PRO A 8 3.63 -26.52 4.30
CA PRO A 8 4.77 -26.67 3.43
C PRO A 8 6.04 -26.80 4.26
N GLU A 9 6.86 -27.80 3.98
CA GLU A 9 8.14 -28.03 4.68
C GLU A 9 9.12 -26.84 4.53
N LEU A 10 8.83 -25.90 3.64
CA LEU A 10 9.67 -24.74 3.36
C LEU A 10 8.83 -23.47 3.33
N VAL A 11 8.97 -22.65 4.36
CA VAL A 11 8.47 -21.27 4.38
C VAL A 11 9.53 -20.39 3.74
N PRO A 12 9.22 -19.60 2.69
CA PRO A 12 10.22 -18.74 2.05
C PRO A 12 10.67 -17.63 3.00
N THR A 13 11.93 -17.19 2.84
CA THR A 13 12.45 -16.01 3.53
C THR A 13 12.20 -14.78 2.69
N LEU A 14 11.67 -13.72 3.32
CA LEU A 14 11.40 -12.46 2.64
C LEU A 14 12.71 -11.78 2.24
N SER A 15 12.82 -11.39 0.97
CA SER A 15 14.01 -10.74 0.40
C SER A 15 13.63 -9.78 -0.74
N ALA A 16 14.54 -8.87 -1.09
CA ALA A 16 14.30 -7.90 -2.15
C ALA A 16 14.35 -8.56 -3.54
N GLY A 17 13.59 -8.02 -4.49
CA GLY A 17 13.57 -8.42 -5.88
C GLY A 17 12.77 -9.69 -6.16
N HIS A 18 12.85 -10.14 -7.43
CA HIS A 18 12.11 -11.29 -7.92
C HIS A 18 12.88 -12.61 -7.73
N HIS A 19 12.18 -13.68 -7.33
CA HIS A 19 12.76 -14.99 -7.07
C HIS A 19 12.07 -16.09 -7.90
N ARG A 20 12.87 -17.02 -8.37
CA ARG A 20 12.35 -18.13 -9.20
C ARG A 20 11.62 -19.22 -8.39
N SER A 21 11.84 -19.29 -7.09
CA SER A 21 11.24 -20.30 -6.23
C SER A 21 11.40 -19.94 -4.74
N ALA A 22 10.53 -20.49 -3.89
CA ALA A 22 10.53 -20.33 -2.44
C ALA A 22 11.87 -20.68 -1.76
N ARG A 23 12.68 -21.58 -2.36
CA ARG A 23 13.99 -21.98 -1.83
C ARG A 23 15.06 -20.89 -1.96
N LYS A 24 14.84 -19.92 -2.84
CA LYS A 24 15.79 -18.80 -3.10
C LYS A 24 15.40 -17.51 -2.42
N GLY A 25 14.34 -17.51 -1.63
CA GLY A 25 13.69 -16.35 -1.06
C GLY A 25 12.36 -16.04 -1.75
N ALA A 26 11.71 -15.00 -1.29
CA ALA A 26 10.48 -14.46 -1.87
C ALA A 26 10.43 -12.95 -1.72
N CYS A 27 9.95 -12.23 -2.71
CA CYS A 27 9.45 -10.89 -2.48
C CYS A 27 8.08 -10.96 -1.76
N PHE A 28 7.59 -9.83 -1.29
CA PHE A 28 6.30 -9.77 -0.59
C PHE A 28 5.17 -10.48 -1.37
N MET A 29 5.04 -10.20 -2.67
CA MET A 29 3.95 -10.74 -3.48
C MET A 29 4.13 -12.21 -3.88
N GLU A 30 5.37 -12.67 -4.06
CA GLU A 30 5.67 -14.10 -4.24
C GLU A 30 5.30 -14.89 -2.98
N PHE A 31 5.56 -14.32 -1.80
CA PHE A 31 5.14 -14.94 -0.55
C PHE A 31 3.60 -14.94 -0.42
N ALA A 32 2.93 -13.85 -0.79
CA ALA A 32 1.47 -13.81 -0.82
C ALA A 32 0.89 -14.87 -1.77
N SER A 33 1.47 -15.03 -2.98
CA SER A 33 1.05 -16.08 -3.93
C SER A 33 1.20 -17.48 -3.36
N PHE A 34 2.29 -17.72 -2.64
CA PHE A 34 2.57 -18.99 -1.96
C PHE A 34 1.54 -19.30 -0.87
N LEU A 35 1.24 -18.33 0.00
CA LEU A 35 0.23 -18.49 1.07
C LEU A 35 -1.18 -18.63 0.51
N ALA A 36 -1.49 -17.97 -0.60
CA ALA A 36 -2.78 -18.08 -1.28
C ALA A 36 -2.98 -19.40 -2.01
N GLY A 37 -1.93 -20.25 -2.11
CA GLY A 37 -1.96 -21.48 -2.90
C GLY A 37 -2.03 -21.24 -4.41
N GLU A 38 -1.65 -20.04 -4.86
CA GLU A 38 -1.57 -19.70 -6.27
C GLU A 38 -0.25 -20.15 -6.90
N ARG A 39 -0.18 -20.07 -8.23
CA ARG A 39 1.09 -20.26 -8.93
C ARG A 39 2.09 -19.22 -8.47
N TRP A 40 3.33 -19.62 -8.18
CA TRP A 40 4.43 -18.73 -7.80
C TRP A 40 4.56 -17.53 -8.77
N SER A 41 4.35 -16.34 -8.24
CA SER A 41 4.33 -15.10 -9.03
C SER A 41 4.47 -13.89 -8.11
N ASP A 42 5.18 -12.88 -8.58
CA ASP A 42 5.21 -11.55 -7.97
C ASP A 42 4.01 -10.66 -8.39
N HIS A 43 3.16 -11.18 -9.28
CA HIS A 43 1.89 -10.58 -9.71
C HIS A 43 0.73 -11.58 -9.53
N PRO A 44 0.45 -12.04 -8.29
CA PRO A 44 -0.63 -12.99 -8.06
C PRO A 44 -2.00 -12.35 -8.31
N SER A 45 -2.97 -13.17 -8.65
CA SER A 45 -4.34 -12.71 -8.89
C SER A 45 -5.12 -12.47 -7.60
N CYS A 46 -4.60 -12.87 -6.45
CA CYS A 46 -5.26 -12.72 -5.15
C CYS A 46 -5.25 -11.29 -4.60
N THR A 47 -4.52 -10.36 -5.21
CA THR A 47 -4.35 -8.99 -4.71
C THR A 47 -4.58 -7.97 -5.82
N ASP A 48 -5.10 -6.79 -5.46
CA ASP A 48 -5.22 -5.65 -6.39
C ASP A 48 -3.86 -5.29 -7.00
N PRO A 49 -3.78 -5.02 -8.32
CA PRO A 49 -2.52 -4.73 -9.00
C PRO A 49 -1.76 -3.51 -8.46
N THR A 50 -2.47 -2.45 -8.01
CA THR A 50 -1.86 -1.25 -7.45
C THR A 50 -1.29 -1.54 -6.07
N LEU A 51 -2.05 -2.23 -5.22
CA LEU A 51 -1.60 -2.67 -3.90
C LEU A 51 -0.40 -3.62 -4.01
N GLY A 52 -0.45 -4.57 -4.95
CA GLY A 52 0.69 -5.45 -5.24
C GLY A 52 1.93 -4.70 -5.72
N THR A 53 1.74 -3.62 -6.50
CA THR A 53 2.84 -2.76 -6.94
C THR A 53 3.45 -1.99 -5.77
N LEU A 54 2.62 -1.47 -4.85
CA LEU A 54 3.08 -0.84 -3.62
C LEU A 54 3.88 -1.81 -2.76
N ALA A 55 3.33 -3.00 -2.50
CA ALA A 55 3.95 -4.01 -1.65
C ALA A 55 5.33 -4.43 -2.17
N ARG A 56 5.49 -4.62 -3.49
CA ARG A 56 6.81 -4.86 -4.11
C ARG A 56 7.75 -3.68 -3.94
N ALA A 57 7.27 -2.46 -4.22
CA ALA A 57 8.10 -1.27 -4.11
C ALA A 57 8.62 -1.05 -2.68
N VAL A 58 7.78 -1.25 -1.66
CA VAL A 58 8.18 -1.18 -0.25
C VAL A 58 9.15 -2.32 0.09
N ASN A 59 8.86 -3.56 -0.30
CA ASN A 59 9.74 -4.72 -0.09
C ASN A 59 11.15 -4.49 -0.65
N ASP A 60 11.26 -3.84 -1.81
CA ASP A 60 12.53 -3.64 -2.50
C ASP A 60 13.31 -2.43 -1.98
N THR A 61 12.63 -1.48 -1.31
CA THR A 61 13.25 -0.23 -0.83
C THR A 61 13.54 -0.22 0.65
N VAL A 62 12.79 -0.97 1.47
CA VAL A 62 13.05 -1.11 2.91
C VAL A 62 14.37 -1.86 3.13
N SER A 63 15.12 -1.51 4.18
CA SER A 63 16.38 -2.18 4.51
C SER A 63 16.18 -3.66 4.88
N ASP A 64 17.25 -4.46 4.70
CA ASP A 64 17.23 -5.89 5.01
C ASP A 64 16.89 -6.15 6.49
N SER A 65 17.34 -5.27 7.39
CA SER A 65 17.09 -5.39 8.84
C SER A 65 15.62 -5.18 9.22
N ARG A 66 14.88 -4.40 8.42
CA ARG A 66 13.48 -4.05 8.69
C ARG A 66 12.48 -4.81 7.81
N ARG A 67 12.96 -5.44 6.73
CA ARG A 67 12.08 -6.17 5.78
C ARG A 67 11.23 -7.24 6.46
N GLY A 68 11.74 -7.88 7.50
CA GLY A 68 10.98 -8.87 8.28
C GLY A 68 9.69 -8.34 8.90
N GLU A 69 9.58 -7.02 9.13
CA GLU A 69 8.37 -6.40 9.68
C GLU A 69 7.17 -6.47 8.72
N LEU A 70 7.43 -6.58 7.41
CA LEU A 70 6.39 -6.69 6.39
C LEU A 70 5.64 -8.03 6.43
N VAL A 71 6.17 -9.05 7.10
CA VAL A 71 5.59 -10.41 7.08
C VAL A 71 4.17 -10.43 7.64
N ILE A 72 3.88 -9.58 8.62
CA ILE A 72 2.55 -9.49 9.25
C ILE A 72 1.46 -9.05 8.27
N ASP A 73 1.81 -8.26 7.26
CA ASP A 73 0.88 -7.72 6.27
C ASP A 73 0.66 -8.66 5.08
N ILE A 74 1.52 -9.66 4.88
CA ILE A 74 1.40 -10.58 3.74
C ILE A 74 0.06 -11.32 3.69
N PRO A 75 -0.44 -11.93 4.78
CA PRO A 75 -1.76 -12.57 4.76
C PRO A 75 -2.91 -11.58 4.51
N ARG A 76 -2.77 -10.33 4.93
CA ARG A 76 -3.81 -9.30 4.83
C ARG A 76 -4.11 -8.91 3.40
N VAL A 77 -3.10 -8.88 2.53
CA VAL A 77 -3.29 -8.51 1.11
C VAL A 77 -3.99 -9.60 0.31
N ILE A 78 -4.01 -10.84 0.81
CA ILE A 78 -4.66 -11.98 0.13
C ILE A 78 -6.17 -11.79 0.09
N GLY A 79 -6.70 -11.75 -1.14
CA GLY A 79 -8.11 -11.50 -1.40
C GLY A 79 -8.52 -10.01 -1.33
N LEU A 80 -7.58 -9.06 -1.11
CA LEU A 80 -7.85 -7.64 -1.31
C LEU A 80 -7.89 -7.34 -2.81
N ARG A 81 -9.02 -7.64 -3.42
CA ARG A 81 -9.31 -7.40 -4.82
C ARG A 81 -10.79 -7.06 -5.00
N GLY A 82 -11.10 -6.28 -6.00
CA GLY A 82 -12.45 -5.83 -6.25
C GLY A 82 -12.53 -5.05 -7.55
N ASP A 83 -13.20 -3.93 -7.55
CA ASP A 83 -13.15 -2.97 -8.64
C ASP A 83 -11.75 -2.33 -8.69
N GLU A 84 -10.89 -2.85 -9.57
CA GLU A 84 -9.48 -2.43 -9.72
C GLU A 84 -9.36 -0.92 -9.98
N LEU A 85 -10.33 -0.33 -10.69
CA LEU A 85 -10.37 1.10 -10.92
C LEU A 85 -10.46 1.87 -9.61
N ARG A 86 -11.42 1.52 -8.77
CA ARG A 86 -11.75 2.25 -7.54
C ARG A 86 -10.74 1.96 -6.43
N LEU A 87 -10.39 0.69 -6.26
CA LEU A 87 -9.43 0.27 -5.23
C LEU A 87 -8.04 0.82 -5.50
N GLY A 88 -7.59 0.79 -6.76
CA GLY A 88 -6.31 1.36 -7.17
C GLY A 88 -6.19 2.86 -6.85
N LEU A 89 -7.27 3.63 -7.05
CA LEU A 89 -7.30 5.06 -6.69
C LEU A 89 -7.20 5.27 -5.17
N VAL A 90 -7.88 4.45 -4.36
CA VAL A 90 -7.83 4.53 -2.90
C VAL A 90 -6.39 4.28 -2.40
N VAL A 91 -5.75 3.22 -2.89
CA VAL A 91 -4.36 2.89 -2.54
C VAL A 91 -3.40 3.99 -2.97
N ALA A 92 -3.53 4.49 -4.22
CA ALA A 92 -2.66 5.53 -4.75
C ALA A 92 -2.78 6.85 -3.95
N LEU A 93 -4.01 7.25 -3.58
CA LEU A 93 -4.22 8.46 -2.77
C LEU A 93 -3.52 8.34 -1.42
N ARG A 94 -3.74 7.25 -0.68
CA ARG A 94 -3.11 7.05 0.64
C ARG A 94 -1.59 7.12 0.56
N THR A 95 -1.00 6.44 -0.41
CA THR A 95 0.47 6.40 -0.54
C THR A 95 1.06 7.76 -0.90
N ALA A 96 0.41 8.49 -1.81
CA ALA A 96 0.85 9.82 -2.19
C ALA A 96 0.78 10.81 -1.02
N VAL A 97 -0.30 10.76 -0.23
CA VAL A 97 -0.49 11.59 0.97
C VAL A 97 0.62 11.36 1.99
N VAL A 98 0.97 10.11 2.27
CA VAL A 98 2.03 9.77 3.25
C VAL A 98 3.41 10.23 2.76
N ALA A 99 3.70 10.09 1.48
CA ALA A 99 5.03 10.39 0.93
C ALA A 99 5.27 11.87 0.62
N LEU A 100 4.21 12.63 0.33
CA LEU A 100 4.29 14.00 -0.17
C LEU A 100 5.16 14.92 0.71
N PRO A 101 5.00 14.97 2.04
CA PRO A 101 5.73 15.92 2.87
C PRO A 101 7.25 15.71 2.89
N VAL A 102 7.70 14.45 2.75
CA VAL A 102 9.11 14.08 2.91
C VAL A 102 9.86 13.90 1.60
N ALA A 103 9.15 13.82 0.48
CA ALA A 103 9.74 13.59 -0.83
C ALA A 103 10.55 14.80 -1.32
N SER A 104 11.47 14.58 -2.25
CA SER A 104 12.19 15.68 -2.92
C SER A 104 11.21 16.58 -3.68
N MET A 105 11.57 17.84 -3.90
CA MET A 105 10.71 18.84 -4.58
C MET A 105 10.18 18.33 -5.93
N GLU A 106 11.00 17.63 -6.71
CA GLU A 106 10.59 17.06 -7.99
C GLU A 106 9.48 16.02 -7.80
N ARG A 107 9.64 15.11 -6.82
CA ARG A 107 8.62 14.12 -6.48
C ARG A 107 7.41 14.72 -5.80
N GLN A 108 7.57 15.76 -5.00
CA GLN A 108 6.44 16.49 -4.43
C GLN A 108 5.50 17.02 -5.52
N ARG A 109 6.04 17.58 -6.61
CA ARG A 109 5.23 18.00 -7.76
C ARG A 109 4.47 16.85 -8.39
N ALA A 110 5.15 15.72 -8.64
CA ALA A 110 4.51 14.54 -9.20
C ALA A 110 3.44 13.94 -8.28
N LEU A 111 3.72 13.85 -6.98
CA LEU A 111 2.77 13.35 -5.98
C LEU A 111 1.60 14.29 -5.78
N ALA A 112 1.80 15.61 -5.79
CA ALA A 112 0.73 16.59 -5.70
C ALA A 112 -0.22 16.51 -6.91
N VAL A 113 0.31 16.34 -8.14
CA VAL A 113 -0.50 16.02 -9.32
C VAL A 113 -1.29 14.73 -9.11
N GLY A 114 -0.62 13.67 -8.61
CA GLY A 114 -1.25 12.38 -8.32
C GLY A 114 -2.40 12.50 -7.32
N ILE A 115 -2.20 13.24 -6.21
CA ILE A 115 -3.24 13.46 -5.19
C ILE A 115 -4.45 14.17 -5.81
N ILE A 116 -4.23 15.32 -6.47
CA ILE A 116 -5.34 16.11 -7.03
C ILE A 116 -6.10 15.30 -8.09
N ALA A 117 -5.39 14.68 -9.03
CA ALA A 117 -6.03 13.86 -10.07
C ALA A 117 -6.80 12.66 -9.49
N THR A 118 -6.28 12.05 -8.41
CA THR A 118 -6.94 10.92 -7.76
C THR A 118 -8.19 11.36 -7.00
N MET A 119 -8.14 12.52 -6.32
CA MET A 119 -9.31 13.10 -5.65
C MET A 119 -10.41 13.44 -6.65
N ASP A 120 -10.07 14.07 -7.78
CA ASP A 120 -11.01 14.37 -8.86
C ASP A 120 -11.65 13.09 -9.43
N ALA A 121 -10.84 12.05 -9.68
CA ALA A 121 -11.32 10.78 -10.18
C ALA A 121 -12.25 10.06 -9.19
N LEU A 122 -11.93 10.08 -7.89
CA LEU A 122 -12.81 9.51 -6.85
C LEU A 122 -14.14 10.27 -6.77
N ALA A 123 -14.11 11.60 -6.86
CA ALA A 123 -15.31 12.44 -6.87
C ALA A 123 -16.18 12.15 -8.11
N GLU A 124 -15.58 12.04 -9.31
CA GLU A 124 -16.28 11.69 -10.55
C GLU A 124 -16.97 10.31 -10.47
N LEU A 125 -16.34 9.35 -9.77
CA LEU A 125 -16.90 8.02 -9.54
C LEU A 125 -17.91 7.97 -8.39
N GLY A 126 -18.23 9.10 -7.74
CA GLY A 126 -19.16 9.20 -6.62
C GLY A 126 -18.63 8.54 -5.35
N ILE A 127 -17.31 8.37 -5.21
CA ILE A 127 -16.68 7.77 -4.04
C ILE A 127 -16.37 8.86 -3.01
N ASN A 128 -17.12 8.88 -1.93
CA ASN A 128 -16.93 9.83 -0.85
C ASN A 128 -16.04 9.22 0.25
N ARG A 129 -14.88 9.85 0.50
CA ARG A 129 -13.92 9.46 1.55
C ARG A 129 -13.46 10.70 2.32
N PRO A 130 -14.29 11.25 3.21
CA PRO A 130 -14.04 12.55 3.82
C PRO A 130 -12.73 12.61 4.62
N ARG A 131 -12.32 11.52 5.30
CA ARG A 131 -11.03 11.47 6.00
C ARG A 131 -9.86 11.54 5.04
N ALA A 132 -9.86 10.72 3.98
CA ALA A 132 -8.78 10.73 2.98
C ALA A 132 -8.69 12.09 2.27
N GLN A 133 -9.82 12.78 2.08
CA GLN A 133 -9.85 14.13 1.51
C GLN A 133 -9.20 15.15 2.46
N VAL A 134 -9.54 15.11 3.75
CA VAL A 134 -8.91 15.99 4.77
C VAL A 134 -7.42 15.74 4.85
N ASP A 135 -6.99 14.47 4.88
CA ASP A 135 -5.57 14.09 4.90
C ASP A 135 -4.83 14.60 3.66
N ALA A 136 -5.46 14.51 2.47
CA ALA A 136 -4.90 14.99 1.21
C ALA A 136 -4.73 16.52 1.18
N GLU A 137 -5.75 17.25 1.63
CA GLU A 137 -5.71 18.70 1.72
C GLU A 137 -4.64 19.17 2.72
N ALA A 138 -4.52 18.50 3.88
CA ALA A 138 -3.49 18.77 4.86
C ALA A 138 -2.08 18.55 4.28
N ALA A 139 -1.84 17.40 3.63
CA ALA A 139 -0.55 17.11 3.01
C ALA A 139 -0.18 18.14 1.90
N LEU A 140 -1.15 18.53 1.06
CA LEU A 140 -0.93 19.56 0.05
C LEU A 140 -0.62 20.94 0.67
N ALA A 141 -1.18 21.25 1.85
CA ALA A 141 -0.91 22.50 2.56
C ALA A 141 0.53 22.55 3.13
N GLU A 142 1.16 21.42 3.42
CA GLU A 142 2.56 21.33 3.86
C GLU A 142 3.56 21.66 2.73
N VAL A 143 3.15 21.53 1.46
CA VAL A 143 4.00 21.75 0.28
C VAL A 143 3.35 22.74 -0.72
N PRO A 144 3.11 24.00 -0.32
CA PRO A 144 2.29 24.96 -1.07
C PRO A 144 2.81 25.22 -2.49
N ASP A 145 4.13 25.24 -2.70
CA ASP A 145 4.74 25.48 -4.01
C ASP A 145 4.45 24.32 -4.97
N ALA A 146 4.60 23.09 -4.50
CA ALA A 146 4.29 21.88 -5.29
C ALA A 146 2.78 21.79 -5.58
N ALA A 147 1.94 22.10 -4.60
CA ALA A 147 0.49 22.11 -4.75
C ALA A 147 0.01 23.17 -5.75
N THR A 148 0.59 24.39 -5.71
CA THR A 148 0.28 25.46 -6.64
C THR A 148 0.70 25.07 -8.06
N TRP A 149 1.91 24.56 -8.22
CA TRP A 149 2.40 24.07 -9.50
C TRP A 149 1.52 22.95 -10.07
N ALA A 150 1.11 21.99 -9.24
CA ALA A 150 0.27 20.87 -9.65
C ALA A 150 -1.11 21.33 -10.11
N ARG A 151 -1.75 22.28 -9.40
CA ARG A 151 -3.03 22.85 -9.82
C ARG A 151 -2.93 23.58 -11.16
N ALA A 152 -1.87 24.36 -11.37
CA ALA A 152 -1.62 25.03 -12.63
C ALA A 152 -1.39 24.04 -13.78
N HIS A 153 -0.63 22.95 -13.51
CA HIS A 153 -0.37 21.90 -14.49
C HIS A 153 -1.64 21.14 -14.90
N LEU A 154 -2.59 20.96 -13.97
CA LEU A 154 -3.85 20.26 -14.22
C LEU A 154 -4.98 21.18 -14.73
N ALA A 155 -4.77 22.52 -14.81
CA ALA A 155 -5.82 23.45 -15.18
C ALA A 155 -6.42 23.14 -16.57
N ASP A 156 -5.58 22.74 -17.52
CA ASP A 156 -5.97 22.45 -18.91
C ASP A 156 -6.04 20.95 -19.22
N TRP A 157 -5.80 20.09 -18.22
CA TRP A 157 -5.75 18.64 -18.43
C TRP A 157 -6.42 17.88 -17.29
N ARG A 158 -7.32 16.97 -17.65
CA ARG A 158 -7.93 16.03 -16.70
C ARG A 158 -7.68 14.60 -17.12
N ALA A 159 -7.12 13.81 -16.22
CA ALA A 159 -7.02 12.39 -16.42
C ALA A 159 -8.41 11.75 -16.31
N ARG A 160 -8.76 10.87 -17.24
CA ARG A 160 -9.93 10.01 -17.07
C ARG A 160 -9.64 9.02 -15.93
N PRO A 161 -10.63 8.72 -15.06
CA PRO A 161 -10.44 7.75 -13.98
C PRO A 161 -9.85 6.41 -14.45
N SER A 162 -10.31 5.90 -15.60
CA SER A 162 -9.82 4.65 -16.20
C SER A 162 -8.35 4.69 -16.63
N ASP A 163 -7.88 5.83 -17.14
CA ASP A 163 -6.49 5.99 -17.58
C ASP A 163 -5.57 6.16 -16.36
N LEU A 164 -6.04 6.90 -15.35
CA LEU A 164 -5.34 7.07 -14.09
C LEU A 164 -5.19 5.73 -13.36
N ALA A 165 -6.25 4.92 -13.27
CA ALA A 165 -6.19 3.60 -12.65
C ALA A 165 -5.25 2.66 -13.41
N ARG A 166 -5.31 2.65 -14.73
CA ARG A 166 -4.52 1.73 -15.57
C ARG A 166 -3.02 2.07 -15.58
N HIS A 167 -2.68 3.36 -15.59
CA HIS A 167 -1.30 3.81 -15.83
C HIS A 167 -0.75 4.69 -14.71
N GLY A 168 -1.60 5.53 -14.09
CA GLY A 168 -1.21 6.51 -13.09
C GLY A 168 -1.01 5.93 -11.70
N CYS A 169 -1.94 5.12 -11.19
CA CYS A 169 -1.88 4.59 -9.82
C CYS A 169 -0.57 3.84 -9.55
N GLY A 170 -0.16 2.96 -10.46
CA GLY A 170 1.12 2.26 -10.35
C GLY A 170 2.35 3.19 -10.36
N ALA A 171 2.30 4.30 -11.10
CA ALA A 171 3.37 5.31 -11.10
C ALA A 171 3.39 6.08 -9.77
N ILE A 172 2.23 6.48 -9.26
CA ILE A 172 2.09 7.19 -7.98
C ILE A 172 2.69 6.37 -6.84
N VAL A 173 2.30 5.11 -6.68
CA VAL A 173 2.78 4.28 -5.56
C VAL A 173 4.29 4.01 -5.64
N ARG A 174 4.86 3.83 -6.84
CA ARG A 174 6.31 3.71 -7.00
C ARG A 174 7.04 5.02 -6.68
N THR A 175 6.51 6.17 -7.13
CA THR A 175 7.07 7.49 -6.82
C THR A 175 7.02 7.76 -5.32
N ALA A 176 5.94 7.37 -4.64
CA ALA A 176 5.79 7.50 -3.19
C ALA A 176 6.84 6.65 -2.44
N ALA A 177 6.95 5.36 -2.75
CA ALA A 177 7.92 4.48 -2.10
C ALA A 177 9.37 4.97 -2.30
N LEU A 178 9.75 5.31 -3.53
CA LEU A 178 11.06 5.88 -3.83
C LEU A 178 11.26 7.27 -3.18
N GLY A 179 10.19 8.06 -3.07
CA GLY A 179 10.22 9.37 -2.42
C GLY A 179 10.60 9.27 -0.95
N ILE A 180 10.02 8.31 -0.24
CA ILE A 180 10.34 8.04 1.17
C ILE A 180 11.74 7.40 1.28
N ALA A 181 12.04 6.37 0.49
CA ALA A 181 13.30 5.65 0.57
C ALA A 181 14.54 6.55 0.37
N GLN A 182 14.38 7.63 -0.42
CA GLN A 182 15.43 8.60 -0.73
C GLN A 182 15.29 9.92 0.02
N ALA A 183 14.35 10.00 0.98
CA ALA A 183 14.15 11.20 1.78
C ALA A 183 15.28 11.39 2.80
N CYS A 184 15.63 12.66 3.05
CA CYS A 184 16.57 13.02 4.12
C CYS A 184 15.86 13.07 5.48
N ILE A 185 15.31 11.94 5.93
CA ILE A 185 14.66 11.77 7.23
C ILE A 185 15.40 10.74 8.07
N ALA A 186 15.17 10.76 9.39
CA ALA A 186 15.90 9.89 10.31
C ALA A 186 15.62 8.39 10.11
N ASP A 187 14.38 8.02 9.80
CA ASP A 187 13.96 6.62 9.65
C ASP A 187 12.96 6.46 8.48
N PRO A 188 13.47 6.35 7.25
CA PRO A 188 12.62 6.10 6.08
C PRO A 188 11.95 4.73 6.11
N ASP A 189 12.57 3.72 6.74
CA ASP A 189 12.01 2.37 6.80
C ASP A 189 10.70 2.32 7.59
N THR A 190 10.67 2.97 8.76
CA THR A 190 9.42 3.07 9.55
C THR A 190 8.30 3.73 8.74
N LEU A 191 8.60 4.76 7.96
CA LEU A 191 7.59 5.44 7.14
C LEU A 191 7.13 4.58 5.96
N LEU A 192 8.04 3.80 5.33
CA LEU A 192 7.71 2.85 4.27
C LEU A 192 6.75 1.75 4.77
N VAL A 193 7.08 1.14 5.93
CA VAL A 193 6.22 0.12 6.55
C VAL A 193 4.86 0.71 6.92
N ALA A 194 4.83 1.88 7.56
CA ALA A 194 3.59 2.56 7.94
C ALA A 194 2.73 2.92 6.70
N MET A 195 3.36 3.35 5.61
CA MET A 195 2.64 3.65 4.35
C MET A 195 1.96 2.41 3.77
N LEU A 196 2.66 1.26 3.73
CA LEU A 196 2.08 0.01 3.24
C LEU A 196 0.92 -0.42 4.14
N HIS A 197 1.12 -0.40 5.46
CA HIS A 197 0.09 -0.76 6.44
C HIS A 197 -1.17 0.10 6.29
N ALA A 198 -1.02 1.43 6.23
CA ALA A 198 -2.14 2.35 6.05
C ALA A 198 -2.88 2.14 4.71
N ALA A 199 -2.16 1.80 3.64
CA ALA A 199 -2.77 1.50 2.35
C ALA A 199 -3.57 0.18 2.38
N ILE A 200 -3.11 -0.82 3.12
CA ILE A 200 -3.82 -2.08 3.35
C ILE A 200 -5.09 -1.81 4.17
N GLU A 201 -5.00 -1.05 5.26
CA GLU A 201 -6.16 -0.66 6.08
C GLU A 201 -7.24 0.09 5.25
N ASP A 202 -6.82 1.04 4.42
CA ASP A 202 -7.74 1.75 3.53
C ASP A 202 -8.39 0.81 2.50
N ALA A 203 -7.67 -0.18 2.00
CA ALA A 203 -8.18 -1.18 1.07
C ALA A 203 -9.19 -2.12 1.76
N GLU A 204 -8.88 -2.60 2.97
CA GLU A 204 -9.77 -3.43 3.80
C GLU A 204 -11.07 -2.67 4.12
N ALA A 205 -10.95 -1.42 4.57
CA ALA A 205 -12.10 -0.58 4.88
C ALA A 205 -12.95 -0.28 3.64
N PHE A 206 -12.32 -0.07 2.48
CA PHE A 206 -13.02 0.17 1.22
C PHE A 206 -13.81 -1.06 0.75
N LEU A 207 -13.27 -2.26 0.94
CA LEU A 207 -13.92 -3.53 0.59
C LEU A 207 -14.91 -4.02 1.65
N GLY A 208 -15.10 -3.28 2.73
CA GLY A 208 -15.99 -3.68 3.84
C GLY A 208 -15.44 -4.86 4.64
N ARG A 209 -14.16 -5.15 4.55
CA ARG A 209 -13.46 -6.08 5.43
C ARG A 209 -13.17 -5.35 6.73
N VAL A 210 -14.12 -5.40 7.65
CA VAL A 210 -13.86 -5.00 9.04
C VAL A 210 -13.05 -6.13 9.65
N ASP A 211 -11.89 -5.81 10.21
CA ASP A 211 -11.14 -6.76 11.02
C ASP A 211 -12.08 -7.39 12.05
N VAL A 212 -12.21 -8.70 11.97
CA VAL A 212 -12.56 -9.52 13.13
C VAL A 212 -11.29 -9.54 13.98
N VAL A 213 -10.94 -8.40 14.55
CA VAL A 213 -9.83 -8.26 15.46
C VAL A 213 -10.33 -8.29 16.86
N SER A 214 -9.84 -9.18 17.46
CA SER A 214 -9.16 -9.49 18.70
C SER A 214 -10.08 -10.22 19.65
N PRO A 215 -9.70 -11.45 20.06
CA PRO A 215 -10.16 -11.91 21.35
C PRO A 215 -9.58 -10.91 22.36
N GLU A 216 -10.45 -10.13 22.97
CA GLU A 216 -10.13 -9.46 24.23
C GLU A 216 -9.55 -10.53 25.15
N PHE A 217 -8.26 -10.48 25.38
CA PHE A 217 -7.65 -11.17 26.50
C PHE A 217 -8.21 -10.50 27.75
N SER A 218 -9.37 -10.98 28.18
CA SER A 218 -9.89 -10.71 29.51
C SER A 218 -8.83 -11.19 30.49
N ARG A 219 -8.07 -10.25 31.02
CA ARG A 219 -7.28 -10.48 32.22
C ARG A 219 -8.27 -10.72 33.36
N GLU A 220 -8.64 -11.97 33.60
CA GLU A 220 -9.24 -12.33 34.86
C GLU A 220 -8.24 -11.97 35.98
N PRO A 221 -8.69 -11.23 37.00
CA PRO A 221 -7.85 -10.98 38.17
C PRO A 221 -7.62 -12.31 38.87
N VAL A 222 -6.35 -12.73 38.98
CA VAL A 222 -5.93 -13.83 39.86
C VAL A 222 -6.31 -13.42 41.30
N ALA A 223 -7.47 -13.89 41.72
CA ALA A 223 -7.89 -13.78 43.11
C ALA A 223 -6.95 -14.63 43.99
N ALA A 224 -6.36 -13.96 44.95
CA ALA A 224 -5.47 -14.52 45.93
C ALA A 224 -6.09 -15.75 46.65
N LEU A 225 -5.38 -16.87 46.58
CA LEU A 225 -5.58 -17.98 47.47
C LEU A 225 -4.74 -17.69 48.74
N ARG A 226 -5.47 -17.46 49.83
CA ARG A 226 -4.96 -17.63 51.19
C ARG A 226 -5.00 -19.10 51.59
#